data_8c03abe6f8b0f38b0b69ccf7204f4f91
#
_entry.id   8c03abe6f8b0f38b0b69ccf7204f4f91
#
_cell.length_a   1.000
_cell.length_b   1.000
_cell.length_c   1.000
_cell.angle_alpha   90.00
_cell.angle_beta   90.00
_cell.angle_gamma   90.00
#
_symmetry.space_group_name_H-M   'P 1'
#
loop_
_entity.id
_entity.type
_entity.pdbx_description
1 polymer ?
#
loop_
_entity_poly.entity_id
_entity_poly.type
_entity_poly.pdbx_seq_one_letter_code
_entity_poly.pdbx_strand_id
1 'polypeptide(L)' 'MPDPDRIRASDADRERVAGILHQAMGEGRLTITEVDERLRQVYAARTIGELRPVTHDLPG' A
#
# COMPACT_ATOMS: atom_id res chain seq x y z
N MET A 1 -3.05 21.65 12.80
CA MET A 1 -2.54 20.93 11.62
C MET A 1 -3.34 19.66 11.43
N PRO A 2 -3.69 19.32 10.19
CA PRO A 2 -4.36 18.06 9.96
C PRO A 2 -3.45 16.88 10.30
N ASP A 3 -4.02 15.85 10.87
CA ASP A 3 -3.33 14.59 11.12
C ASP A 3 -3.00 13.94 9.76
N PRO A 4 -1.71 13.68 9.46
CA PRO A 4 -1.35 13.06 8.17
C PRO A 4 -2.10 11.76 7.89
N ASP A 5 -2.43 10.99 8.93
CA ASP A 5 -3.13 9.72 8.76
C ASP A 5 -4.60 9.90 8.34
N ARG A 6 -5.16 11.10 8.49
CA ARG A 6 -6.54 11.42 8.08
C ARG A 6 -6.63 12.02 6.68
N ILE A 7 -5.49 12.33 6.05
CA ILE A 7 -5.49 12.86 4.69
C ILE A 7 -6.05 11.80 3.75
N ARG A 8 -6.95 12.23 2.85
CA ARG A 8 -7.55 11.32 1.87
C ARG A 8 -6.46 10.80 0.93
N ALA A 9 -6.48 9.49 0.71
CA ALA A 9 -5.58 8.89 -0.26
C ALA A 9 -6.03 9.25 -1.67
N SER A 10 -5.08 9.65 -2.51
CA SER A 10 -5.34 9.89 -3.93
C SER A 10 -5.10 8.62 -4.74
N ASP A 11 -5.53 8.63 -5.99
CA ASP A 11 -5.23 7.53 -6.90
C ASP A 11 -3.71 7.36 -7.06
N ALA A 12 -2.96 8.48 -7.09
CA ALA A 12 -1.50 8.44 -7.16
C ALA A 12 -0.89 7.77 -5.92
N ASP A 13 -1.44 8.05 -4.74
CA ASP A 13 -0.98 7.41 -3.50
C ASP A 13 -1.18 5.90 -3.57
N ARG A 14 -2.36 5.45 -4.01
CA ARG A 14 -2.65 4.02 -4.15
C ARG A 14 -1.74 3.37 -5.17
N GLU A 15 -1.51 4.01 -6.31
CA GLU A 15 -0.62 3.48 -7.35
C GLU A 15 0.82 3.36 -6.85
N ARG A 16 1.28 4.32 -6.04
CA ARG A 16 2.62 4.25 -5.44
C ARG A 16 2.75 3.02 -4.54
N VAL A 17 1.75 2.77 -3.70
CA VAL A 17 1.76 1.62 -2.81
C VAL A 17 1.66 0.32 -3.61
N ALA A 18 0.81 0.29 -4.63
CA ALA A 18 0.71 -0.87 -5.51
C ALA A 18 2.05 -1.20 -6.17
N GLY A 19 2.81 -0.16 -6.58
CA GLY A 19 4.14 -0.34 -7.15
C GLY A 19 5.11 -0.98 -6.17
N ILE A 20 5.06 -0.56 -4.89
CA ILE A 20 5.89 -1.15 -3.84
C ILE A 20 5.57 -2.65 -3.68
N LEU A 21 4.30 -3.01 -3.74
CA LEU A 21 3.87 -4.40 -3.63
C LEU A 21 4.38 -5.25 -4.81
N HIS A 22 4.28 -4.72 -6.03
CA HIS A 22 4.77 -5.41 -7.21
C HIS A 22 6.30 -5.58 -7.16
N GLN A 23 7.02 -4.57 -6.71
CA GLN A 23 8.46 -4.65 -6.55
C GLN A 23 8.82 -5.71 -5.50
N ALA A 24 8.12 -5.74 -4.39
CA ALA A 24 8.36 -6.72 -3.33
C ALA A 24 8.13 -8.14 -3.85
N MET A 25 7.12 -8.34 -4.69
CA MET A 25 6.86 -9.63 -5.30
C MET A 25 8.04 -10.03 -6.21
N GLY A 26 8.53 -9.10 -7.03
CA GLY A 26 9.69 -9.35 -7.91
C GLY A 26 10.95 -9.67 -7.14
N GLU A 27 11.10 -9.15 -5.92
CA GLU A 27 12.23 -9.41 -5.04
C GLU A 27 12.06 -10.67 -4.19
N GLY A 28 10.94 -11.36 -4.32
CA GLY A 28 10.67 -12.57 -3.55
C GLY A 28 10.24 -12.34 -2.11
N ARG A 29 9.86 -11.09 -1.75
CA ARG A 29 9.42 -10.76 -0.39
C ARG A 29 7.96 -11.09 -0.15
N LEU A 30 7.15 -11.08 -1.21
CA LEU A 30 5.73 -11.39 -1.18
C LEU A 30 5.40 -12.40 -2.25
N THR A 31 4.45 -13.28 -1.94
CA THR A 31 3.88 -14.21 -2.94
C THR A 31 2.81 -13.49 -3.74
N ILE A 32 2.42 -14.08 -4.86
CA ILE A 32 1.31 -13.57 -5.69
C ILE A 32 0.02 -13.44 -4.86
N THR A 33 -0.27 -14.42 -4.02
CA THR A 33 -1.47 -14.40 -3.16
C THR A 33 -1.42 -13.25 -2.19
N GLU A 34 -0.26 -13.01 -1.56
CA GLU A 34 -0.09 -11.90 -0.63
C GLU A 34 -0.25 -10.56 -1.33
N VAL A 35 0.31 -10.41 -2.53
CA VAL A 35 0.15 -9.17 -3.30
C VAL A 35 -1.31 -8.94 -3.64
N ASP A 36 -2.02 -9.96 -4.08
CA ASP A 36 -3.43 -9.84 -4.42
C ASP A 36 -4.27 -9.37 -3.22
N GLU A 37 -4.06 -9.97 -2.06
CA GLU A 37 -4.74 -9.58 -0.82
C GLU A 37 -4.44 -8.14 -0.43
N ARG A 38 -3.17 -7.75 -0.51
CA ARG A 38 -2.75 -6.40 -0.13
C ARG A 38 -3.25 -5.36 -1.13
N LEU A 39 -3.31 -5.69 -2.42
CA LEU A 39 -3.87 -4.79 -3.42
C LEU A 39 -5.35 -4.48 -3.13
N ARG A 40 -6.10 -5.46 -2.65
CA ARG A 40 -7.48 -5.22 -2.25
C ARG A 40 -7.55 -4.19 -1.12
N GLN A 41 -6.63 -4.27 -0.16
CA GLN A 41 -6.54 -3.29 0.92
C GLN A 41 -6.17 -1.90 0.38
N VAL A 42 -5.24 -1.84 -0.57
CA VAL A 42 -4.85 -0.57 -1.19
C VAL A 42 -6.05 0.12 -1.83
N TYR A 43 -6.79 -0.62 -2.66
CA TYR A 43 -7.89 -0.02 -3.40
C TYR A 43 -9.13 0.25 -2.54
N ALA A 44 -9.22 -0.38 -1.36
CA ALA A 44 -10.25 -0.08 -0.38
C ALA A 44 -9.86 1.06 0.56
N ALA A 45 -8.60 1.42 0.63
CA ALA A 45 -8.10 2.45 1.54
C ALA A 45 -8.62 3.83 1.14
N ARG A 46 -9.10 4.59 2.11
CA ARG A 46 -9.63 5.94 1.90
C ARG A 46 -8.68 7.02 2.39
N THR A 47 -7.76 6.66 3.28
CA THR A 47 -6.83 7.61 3.90
C THR A 47 -5.40 7.09 3.80
N ILE A 48 -4.44 8.01 3.99
CA ILE A 48 -3.02 7.65 4.04
C ILE A 48 -2.77 6.68 5.20
N GLY A 49 -3.44 6.90 6.34
CA GLY A 49 -3.29 6.01 7.49
C GLY A 49 -3.70 4.57 7.20
N GLU A 50 -4.69 4.38 6.32
CA GLU A 50 -5.11 3.04 5.92
C GLU A 50 -4.13 2.38 4.94
N LEU A 51 -3.35 3.18 4.21
CA LEU A 51 -2.33 2.65 3.30
C LEU A 51 -1.05 2.21 4.01
N ARG A 52 -0.68 2.88 5.11
CA ARG A 52 0.59 2.62 5.79
C ARG A 52 0.79 1.17 6.22
N PRO A 53 -0.21 0.49 6.84
CA PRO A 53 -0.02 -0.89 7.27
C PRO A 53 0.23 -1.88 6.14
N VAL A 54 -0.17 -1.51 4.92
CA VAL A 54 -0.08 -2.42 3.78
C VAL A 54 1.37 -2.74 3.41
N THR A 55 2.28 -1.80 3.67
CA THR A 55 3.71 -1.95 3.30
C THR A 55 4.66 -1.79 4.48
N HIS A 56 4.15 -1.80 5.71
CA HIS A 56 4.99 -1.49 6.88
C HIS A 56 6.11 -2.51 7.11
N ASP A 57 5.96 -3.72 6.61
CA ASP A 57 6.93 -4.81 6.73
C ASP A 57 7.87 -4.89 5.53
N LEU A 58 7.81 -3.94 4.60
CA LEU A 58 8.59 -3.93 3.37
C LEU A 58 9.58 -2.77 3.37
N PRO A 59 10.77 -2.92 2.74
CA PRO A 59 11.67 -1.80 2.54
C PRO A 59 11.10 -0.81 1.53
N GLY A 60 11.40 0.45 1.73
CA GLY A 60 10.93 1.53 0.86
C GLY A 60 10.23 2.65 1.60
#